data_8a75e963f8ff7ab685b479c77c7775fd
#
_entry.id   8a75e963f8ff7ab685b479c77c7775fd
#
_cell.length_a   1.000
_cell.length_b   1.000
_cell.length_c   1.000
_cell.angle_alpha   90.00
_cell.angle_beta   90.00
_cell.angle_gamma   90.00
#
_symmetry.space_group_name_H-M   'P 1'
#
loop_
_entity.id
_entity.type
_entity.pdbx_description
1 polymer ?
#
loop_
_entity_poly.entity_id
_entity_poly.type
_entity_poly.pdbx_seq_one_letter_code
_entity_poly.pdbx_strand_id
1 'polypeptide(L)'
;MKRKIRNAFVLTFMIFLCLSLTACGNAESDDLYPDEVVGDDWRVTGIVRDSGIITRSGEDTTVLVCIHAEDAVFYYDSEDQVLFDFVDYPVAIKGDPWESYQSIDFSDRNDDGNSDVTIVFEENGNITRLVWFWDADAEGYVFQSEKGG
;
A
#
# COMPACT_ATOMS: atom_id res chain seq x y z
N MET A 1 59.22 19.83 32.46
CA MET A 1 58.00 20.54 31.99
C MET A 1 57.47 20.04 30.64
N LYS A 2 57.60 18.75 30.26
CA LYS A 2 57.16 18.25 28.90
C LYS A 2 56.10 17.15 28.95
N ARG A 3 55.57 16.78 30.12
CA ARG A 3 54.58 15.69 30.25
C ARG A 3 53.12 16.15 30.38
N LYS A 4 52.83 17.41 30.68
CA LYS A 4 51.45 17.91 30.87
C LYS A 4 50.72 18.30 29.59
N ILE A 5 51.41 18.55 28.49
CA ILE A 5 50.83 19.01 27.24
C ILE A 5 50.29 17.83 26.41
N ARG A 6 50.87 16.62 26.55
CA ARG A 6 50.42 15.43 25.80
C ARG A 6 49.05 14.89 26.23
N ASN A 7 48.73 15.04 27.53
CA ASN A 7 47.46 14.53 28.04
C ASN A 7 46.27 15.45 27.73
N ALA A 8 46.54 16.77 27.57
CA ALA A 8 45.47 17.71 27.19
C ALA A 8 45.07 17.53 25.72
N PHE A 9 46.01 17.19 24.84
CA PHE A 9 45.73 16.99 23.42
C PHE A 9 44.94 15.69 23.15
N VAL A 10 45.22 14.63 23.90
CA VAL A 10 44.50 13.35 23.79
C VAL A 10 43.09 13.50 24.32
N LEU A 11 42.86 14.27 25.39
CA LEU A 11 41.54 14.47 25.94
C LEU A 11 40.65 15.33 25.03
N THR A 12 41.23 16.34 24.38
CA THR A 12 40.50 17.19 23.45
C THR A 12 40.12 16.44 22.16
N PHE A 13 40.97 15.51 21.71
CA PHE A 13 40.71 14.71 20.52
C PHE A 13 39.61 13.65 20.79
N MET A 14 39.56 13.11 22.02
CA MET A 14 38.47 12.16 22.39
C MET A 14 37.11 12.85 22.53
N ILE A 15 37.07 14.11 22.98
CA ILE A 15 35.81 14.84 23.09
C ILE A 15 35.28 15.22 21.69
N PHE A 16 36.16 15.47 20.72
CA PHE A 16 35.74 15.77 19.33
C PHE A 16 35.27 14.50 18.57
N LEU A 17 35.74 13.32 18.96
CA LEU A 17 35.32 12.05 18.33
C LEU A 17 33.97 11.58 18.84
N CYS A 18 33.51 12.03 20.01
CA CYS A 18 32.18 11.66 20.54
C CYS A 18 31.05 12.56 20.03
N LEU A 19 31.35 13.70 19.38
CA LEU A 19 30.35 14.64 18.86
C LEU A 19 29.97 14.39 17.38
N SER A 20 30.62 13.43 16.71
CA SER A 20 30.36 13.12 15.30
C SER A 20 29.54 11.85 15.07
N LEU A 21 28.92 11.27 16.11
CA LEU A 21 28.10 10.06 16.02
C LEU A 21 26.59 10.27 16.24
N THR A 22 26.12 11.52 16.16
CA THR A 22 24.68 11.82 16.21
C THR A 22 24.18 12.41 14.91
N ALA A 23 24.54 11.79 13.79
CA ALA A 23 23.90 12.01 12.51
C ALA A 23 23.70 10.65 11.81
N CYS A 24 23.10 9.69 12.52
CA CYS A 24 22.23 8.74 11.84
C CYS A 24 20.93 9.48 11.61
N GLY A 25 20.84 10.12 10.46
CA GLY A 25 19.55 10.47 9.90
C GLY A 25 18.77 9.17 9.78
N ASN A 26 17.64 9.09 10.47
CA ASN A 26 16.61 8.16 10.06
C ASN A 26 16.38 8.44 8.58
N ALA A 27 16.79 7.52 7.72
CA ALA A 27 16.16 7.40 6.44
C ALA A 27 14.70 7.04 6.80
N GLU A 28 13.83 8.03 6.81
CA GLU A 28 12.42 7.80 6.65
C GLU A 28 12.34 7.01 5.34
N SER A 29 12.04 5.73 5.44
CA SER A 29 11.48 5.00 4.32
C SER A 29 10.22 5.78 3.99
N ASP A 30 10.16 6.37 2.78
CA ASP A 30 8.92 6.75 2.15
C ASP A 30 8.14 5.44 1.94
N ASP A 31 7.55 4.94 3.03
CA ASP A 31 6.50 3.94 2.93
C ASP A 31 5.32 4.67 2.32
N LEU A 32 5.08 4.40 1.05
CA LEU A 32 4.00 4.95 0.22
C LEU A 32 2.61 4.60 0.75
N TYR A 33 2.55 3.79 1.79
CA TYR A 33 1.32 3.43 2.48
C TYR A 33 1.26 4.22 3.79
N PRO A 34 0.15 4.88 4.09
CA PRO A 34 0.00 5.57 5.36
C PRO A 34 -0.10 4.55 6.49
N ASP A 35 1.06 3.99 6.91
CA ASP A 35 1.17 3.14 8.09
C ASP A 35 0.80 3.87 9.39
N GLU A 36 0.60 5.17 9.32
CA GLU A 36 0.21 5.99 10.44
C GLU A 36 -0.84 7.04 10.03
N VAL A 37 -2.05 6.62 9.78
CA VAL A 37 -3.17 7.51 10.06
C VAL A 37 -3.46 7.42 11.56
N VAL A 38 -2.47 7.81 12.35
CA VAL A 38 -2.63 7.96 13.79
C VAL A 38 -3.60 9.13 14.01
N GLY A 39 -4.87 8.80 14.18
CA GLY A 39 -5.86 9.70 14.73
C GLY A 39 -6.98 10.16 13.82
N ASP A 40 -6.93 9.96 12.51
CA ASP A 40 -8.05 10.22 11.63
C ASP A 40 -8.60 8.89 11.09
N ASP A 41 -9.83 8.58 11.48
CA ASP A 41 -10.55 7.46 10.88
C ASP A 41 -10.68 7.75 9.37
N TRP A 42 -9.89 7.07 8.55
CA TRP A 42 -9.86 7.22 7.10
C TRP A 42 -11.22 6.97 6.45
N ARG A 43 -12.13 6.24 7.12
CA ARG A 43 -13.54 6.11 6.73
C ARG A 43 -14.28 7.45 6.83
N VAL A 44 -13.90 8.29 7.79
CA VAL A 44 -14.48 9.63 7.97
C VAL A 44 -13.88 10.64 7.00
N THR A 45 -12.63 10.48 6.62
CA THR A 45 -11.93 11.37 5.67
C THR A 45 -12.31 11.10 4.21
N GLY A 46 -13.09 10.06 3.94
CA GLY A 46 -13.56 9.75 2.58
C GLY A 46 -12.51 9.05 1.70
N ILE A 47 -11.46 8.49 2.30
CA ILE A 47 -10.45 7.70 1.57
C ILE A 47 -11.03 6.36 1.12
N VAL A 48 -11.96 5.78 1.91
CA VAL A 48 -12.66 4.54 1.52
C VAL A 48 -13.62 4.83 0.38
N ARG A 49 -13.47 4.10 -0.70
CA ARG A 49 -14.31 4.25 -1.89
C ARG A 49 -15.42 3.22 -1.95
N ASP A 50 -15.14 2.01 -1.48
CA ASP A 50 -16.06 0.88 -1.54
C ASP A 50 -15.77 -0.14 -0.44
N SER A 51 -16.55 -1.22 -0.39
CA SER A 51 -16.33 -2.36 0.48
C SER A 51 -16.79 -3.64 -0.22
N GLY A 52 -16.30 -4.79 0.25
CA GLY A 52 -16.71 -6.08 -0.30
C GLY A 52 -16.32 -7.25 0.56
N ILE A 53 -16.57 -8.44 0.05
CA ILE A 53 -16.18 -9.69 0.69
C ILE A 53 -15.18 -10.40 -0.23
N ILE A 54 -14.01 -10.71 0.31
CA ILE A 54 -13.01 -11.53 -0.35
C ILE A 54 -13.04 -12.91 0.27
N THR A 55 -13.27 -13.93 -0.56
CA THR A 55 -13.21 -15.35 -0.17
C THR A 55 -11.84 -15.89 -0.55
N ARG A 56 -11.13 -16.53 0.41
CA ARG A 56 -9.89 -17.26 0.17
C ARG A 56 -9.92 -18.59 0.89
N SER A 57 -9.69 -19.68 0.17
CA SER A 57 -9.71 -21.04 0.73
C SER A 57 -10.99 -21.36 1.51
N GLY A 58 -12.12 -20.77 1.10
CA GLY A 58 -13.43 -20.95 1.72
C GLY A 58 -13.67 -20.10 2.97
N GLU A 59 -12.79 -19.14 3.28
CA GLU A 59 -12.99 -18.16 4.35
C GLU A 59 -13.32 -16.79 3.77
N ASP A 60 -14.41 -16.19 4.28
CA ASP A 60 -14.89 -14.88 3.87
C ASP A 60 -14.32 -13.79 4.76
N THR A 61 -13.77 -12.76 4.15
CA THR A 61 -13.24 -11.58 4.83
C THR A 61 -13.91 -10.32 4.29
N THR A 62 -14.53 -9.52 5.16
CA THR A 62 -15.02 -8.20 4.77
C THR A 62 -13.85 -7.22 4.72
N VAL A 63 -13.74 -6.51 3.60
CA VAL A 63 -12.70 -5.53 3.36
C VAL A 63 -13.27 -4.17 2.99
N LEU A 64 -12.51 -3.15 3.31
CA LEU A 64 -12.73 -1.76 2.89
C LEU A 64 -11.74 -1.46 1.78
N VAL A 65 -12.19 -0.75 0.75
CA VAL A 65 -11.43 -0.49 -0.48
C VAL A 65 -11.03 0.97 -0.55
N CYS A 66 -9.73 1.21 -0.66
CA CYS A 66 -9.16 2.52 -0.96
C CYS A 66 -8.61 2.53 -2.38
N ILE A 67 -8.93 3.58 -3.13
CA ILE A 67 -8.47 3.78 -4.50
C ILE A 67 -7.41 4.89 -4.48
N HIS A 68 -6.21 4.55 -4.91
CA HIS A 68 -5.07 5.48 -5.00
C HIS A 68 -4.70 5.75 -6.46
N ALA A 69 -3.61 6.50 -6.67
CA ALA A 69 -3.16 6.88 -7.99
C ALA A 69 -2.65 5.69 -8.82
N GLU A 70 -2.02 4.71 -8.17
CA GLU A 70 -1.32 3.61 -8.84
C GLU A 70 -1.82 2.23 -8.43
N ASP A 71 -2.65 2.14 -7.37
CA ASP A 71 -3.13 0.88 -6.78
C ASP A 71 -4.53 0.99 -6.18
N ALA A 72 -5.09 -0.16 -5.84
CA ALA A 72 -6.24 -0.29 -4.94
C ALA A 72 -5.83 -1.15 -3.75
N VAL A 73 -6.06 -0.63 -2.55
CA VAL A 73 -5.66 -1.24 -1.29
C VAL A 73 -6.88 -1.71 -0.53
N PHE A 74 -6.80 -2.91 0.03
CA PHE A 74 -7.86 -3.56 0.80
C PHE A 74 -7.45 -3.65 2.27
N TYR A 75 -8.28 -3.14 3.15
CA TYR A 75 -8.08 -3.20 4.59
C TYR A 75 -9.13 -4.09 5.24
N TYR A 76 -8.78 -4.78 6.31
CA TYR A 76 -9.81 -5.46 7.12
C TYR A 76 -10.84 -4.45 7.62
N ASP A 77 -12.12 -4.80 7.52
CA ASP A 77 -13.19 -4.03 8.18
C ASP A 77 -13.21 -4.36 9.68
N SER A 78 -12.22 -3.84 10.39
CA SER A 78 -12.00 -4.03 11.82
C SER A 78 -11.56 -2.73 12.48
N GLU A 79 -11.56 -2.67 13.82
CA GLU A 79 -11.12 -1.48 14.54
C GLU A 79 -9.67 -1.08 14.24
N ASP A 80 -8.79 -2.08 14.01
CA ASP A 80 -7.37 -1.85 13.75
C ASP A 80 -7.06 -1.49 12.29
N GLN A 81 -8.01 -1.70 11.38
CA GLN A 81 -7.90 -1.36 9.94
C GLN A 81 -6.58 -1.81 9.29
N VAL A 82 -6.14 -3.00 9.65
CA VAL A 82 -4.88 -3.57 9.14
C VAL A 82 -5.00 -3.83 7.65
N LEU A 83 -3.91 -3.61 6.90
CA LEU A 83 -3.79 -3.98 5.50
C LEU A 83 -4.13 -5.46 5.31
N PHE A 84 -5.07 -5.74 4.40
CA PHE A 84 -5.41 -7.11 4.00
C PHE A 84 -4.63 -7.51 2.75
N ASP A 85 -4.74 -6.71 1.68
CA ASP A 85 -4.07 -6.94 0.40
C ASP A 85 -4.16 -5.71 -0.51
N PHE A 86 -3.57 -5.76 -1.71
CA PHE A 86 -3.62 -4.70 -2.70
C PHE A 86 -3.47 -5.22 -4.12
N VAL A 87 -3.80 -4.40 -5.11
CA VAL A 87 -3.53 -4.64 -6.53
C VAL A 87 -2.95 -3.38 -7.17
N ASP A 88 -1.78 -3.53 -7.81
CA ASP A 88 -1.16 -2.46 -8.60
C ASP A 88 -1.85 -2.31 -9.96
N TYR A 89 -2.05 -1.08 -10.43
CA TYR A 89 -2.59 -0.87 -11.78
C TYR A 89 -1.47 -1.12 -12.82
N PRO A 90 -1.67 -2.07 -13.74
CA PRO A 90 -0.66 -2.42 -14.76
C PRO A 90 -0.55 -1.34 -15.84
N VAL A 91 -1.49 -0.41 -15.87
CA VAL A 91 -1.56 0.71 -16.81
C VAL A 91 -1.96 1.97 -16.06
N ALA A 92 -1.45 3.12 -16.49
CA ALA A 92 -1.88 4.38 -15.93
C ALA A 92 -3.38 4.61 -16.21
N ILE A 93 -4.14 4.88 -15.16
CA ILE A 93 -5.54 5.27 -15.27
C ILE A 93 -5.56 6.71 -15.80
N LYS A 94 -6.41 6.95 -16.80
CA LYS A 94 -6.59 8.30 -17.33
C LYS A 94 -7.37 9.15 -16.34
N GLY A 95 -6.86 10.36 -16.09
CA GLY A 95 -7.45 11.27 -15.11
C GLY A 95 -7.10 10.90 -13.68
N ASP A 96 -7.92 11.31 -12.72
CA ASP A 96 -7.82 10.94 -11.32
C ASP A 96 -8.53 9.60 -11.10
N PRO A 97 -7.82 8.53 -10.66
CA PRO A 97 -8.45 7.23 -10.39
C PRO A 97 -9.59 7.31 -9.38
N TRP A 98 -9.48 8.17 -8.38
CA TRP A 98 -10.54 8.37 -7.39
C TRP A 98 -11.83 8.92 -8.03
N GLU A 99 -11.72 9.87 -8.96
CA GLU A 99 -12.86 10.46 -9.64
C GLU A 99 -13.44 9.55 -10.73
N SER A 100 -12.57 8.81 -11.43
CA SER A 100 -12.95 7.90 -12.51
C SER A 100 -13.45 6.53 -12.04
N TYR A 101 -13.22 6.17 -10.78
CA TYR A 101 -13.67 4.89 -10.20
C TYR A 101 -15.19 4.72 -10.32
N GLN A 102 -15.61 3.54 -10.79
CA GLN A 102 -17.02 3.17 -10.92
C GLN A 102 -17.42 2.04 -9.99
N SER A 103 -16.66 0.96 -9.96
CA SER A 103 -16.99 -0.22 -9.16
C SER A 103 -15.82 -1.15 -8.97
N ILE A 104 -15.91 -1.97 -7.92
CA ILE A 104 -15.09 -3.14 -7.70
C ILE A 104 -15.97 -4.38 -7.53
N ASP A 105 -15.49 -5.54 -7.96
CA ASP A 105 -16.12 -6.84 -7.82
C ASP A 105 -15.10 -7.89 -7.38
N PHE A 106 -15.50 -8.74 -6.43
CA PHE A 106 -14.69 -9.80 -5.81
C PHE A 106 -15.22 -11.20 -6.15
N SER A 107 -15.81 -11.40 -7.31
CA SER A 107 -16.31 -12.71 -7.73
C SER A 107 -15.17 -13.65 -8.14
N ASP A 108 -15.34 -14.94 -7.83
CA ASP A 108 -14.51 -16.01 -8.40
C ASP A 108 -14.82 -16.15 -9.89
N ARG A 109 -13.91 -15.73 -10.75
CA ARG A 109 -14.10 -15.67 -12.21
C ARG A 109 -13.49 -16.87 -12.94
N ASN A 110 -12.60 -17.59 -12.28
CA ASN A 110 -11.89 -18.74 -12.84
C ASN A 110 -12.36 -20.07 -12.24
N ASP A 111 -13.36 -20.04 -11.32
CA ASP A 111 -13.93 -21.18 -10.63
C ASP A 111 -12.91 -21.96 -9.78
N ASP A 112 -11.94 -21.28 -9.17
CA ASP A 112 -10.92 -21.88 -8.29
C ASP A 112 -11.27 -21.83 -6.79
N GLY A 113 -12.39 -21.22 -6.45
CA GLY A 113 -12.89 -21.07 -5.08
C GLY A 113 -12.31 -19.87 -4.33
N ASN A 114 -11.54 -19.00 -5.01
CA ASN A 114 -11.00 -17.77 -4.43
C ASN A 114 -11.60 -16.56 -5.14
N SER A 115 -11.69 -15.45 -4.43
CA SER A 115 -12.13 -14.19 -5.03
C SER A 115 -11.05 -13.59 -5.92
N ASP A 116 -11.43 -13.30 -7.16
CA ASP A 116 -10.68 -12.45 -8.08
C ASP A 116 -11.07 -10.99 -7.89
N VAL A 117 -10.25 -10.07 -8.40
CA VAL A 117 -10.54 -8.63 -8.33
C VAL A 117 -10.84 -8.10 -9.73
N THR A 118 -11.94 -7.36 -9.87
CA THR A 118 -12.24 -6.59 -11.06
C THR A 118 -12.51 -5.14 -10.66
N ILE A 119 -11.76 -4.18 -11.21
CA ILE A 119 -11.99 -2.76 -10.99
C ILE A 119 -12.37 -2.10 -12.32
N VAL A 120 -13.36 -1.24 -12.28
CA VAL A 120 -13.84 -0.48 -13.44
C VAL A 120 -13.65 1.00 -13.19
N PHE A 121 -13.00 1.67 -14.14
CA PHE A 121 -12.87 3.12 -14.22
C PHE A 121 -13.58 3.65 -15.47
N GLU A 122 -14.15 4.83 -15.40
CA GLU A 122 -14.74 5.52 -16.54
C GLU A 122 -14.31 6.99 -16.56
N GLU A 123 -13.76 7.41 -17.67
CA GLU A 123 -13.45 8.81 -17.95
C GLU A 123 -13.92 9.22 -19.34
N ASN A 124 -14.79 10.21 -19.40
CA ASN A 124 -15.32 10.76 -20.66
C ASN A 124 -15.90 9.69 -21.60
N GLY A 125 -16.59 8.70 -21.05
CA GLY A 125 -17.19 7.58 -21.79
C GLY A 125 -16.20 6.48 -22.19
N ASN A 126 -14.93 6.58 -21.78
CA ASN A 126 -13.96 5.50 -21.95
C ASN A 126 -13.93 4.64 -20.70
N ILE A 127 -14.21 3.36 -20.88
CA ILE A 127 -14.20 2.38 -19.80
C ILE A 127 -12.86 1.65 -19.79
N THR A 128 -12.20 1.62 -18.64
CA THR A 128 -11.02 0.80 -18.36
C THR A 128 -11.43 -0.27 -17.34
N ARG A 129 -11.30 -1.52 -17.71
CA ARG A 129 -11.58 -2.65 -16.82
C ARG A 129 -10.29 -3.40 -16.56
N LEU A 130 -9.92 -3.53 -15.30
CA LEU A 130 -8.73 -4.24 -14.83
C LEU A 130 -9.18 -5.49 -14.07
N VAL A 131 -8.54 -6.63 -14.34
CA VAL A 131 -8.88 -7.92 -13.73
C VAL A 131 -7.61 -8.56 -13.20
N TRP A 132 -7.67 -9.04 -11.96
CA TRP A 132 -6.61 -9.85 -11.34
C TRP A 132 -7.21 -11.15 -10.81
N PHE A 133 -6.51 -12.25 -11.07
CA PHE A 133 -6.85 -13.53 -10.48
C PHE A 133 -5.99 -13.78 -9.25
N TRP A 134 -6.58 -14.35 -8.22
CA TRP A 134 -5.83 -14.84 -7.09
C TRP A 134 -4.98 -16.04 -7.50
N ASP A 135 -3.69 -16.01 -7.20
CA ASP A 135 -2.76 -17.11 -7.41
C ASP A 135 -2.28 -17.62 -6.05
N ALA A 136 -2.73 -18.81 -5.67
CA ALA A 136 -2.42 -19.42 -4.38
C ALA A 136 -0.93 -19.83 -4.25
N ASP A 137 -0.25 -20.09 -5.37
CA ASP A 137 1.17 -20.43 -5.38
C ASP A 137 2.05 -19.17 -5.20
N ALA A 138 1.61 -18.06 -5.77
CA ALA A 138 2.24 -16.75 -5.61
C ALA A 138 1.83 -16.04 -4.32
N GLU A 139 0.77 -16.51 -3.65
CA GLU A 139 0.12 -15.86 -2.50
C GLU A 139 -0.24 -14.39 -2.79
N GLY A 140 -0.77 -14.12 -4.00
CA GLY A 140 -1.06 -12.76 -4.45
C GLY A 140 -1.94 -12.68 -5.68
N TYR A 141 -2.34 -11.47 -6.02
CA TYR A 141 -3.13 -11.20 -7.21
C TYR A 141 -2.25 -11.06 -8.46
N VAL A 142 -2.59 -11.77 -9.53
CA VAL A 142 -1.91 -11.72 -10.82
C VAL A 142 -2.81 -11.07 -11.87
N PHE A 143 -2.32 -9.97 -12.44
CA PHE A 143 -3.06 -9.23 -13.45
C PHE A 143 -3.32 -10.08 -14.71
N GLN A 144 -4.56 -10.02 -15.18
CA GLN A 144 -5.00 -10.65 -16.41
C GLN A 144 -5.17 -9.57 -17.49
N SER A 145 -4.38 -9.64 -18.56
CA SER A 145 -4.63 -8.76 -19.70
C SER A 145 -5.96 -9.14 -20.34
N GLU A 146 -6.94 -8.22 -20.38
CA GLU A 146 -8.09 -8.46 -21.25
C GLU A 146 -7.58 -8.66 -22.69
N LYS A 147 -7.77 -9.86 -23.24
CA LYS A 147 -7.74 -10.03 -24.68
C LYS A 147 -8.96 -9.31 -25.19
N GLY A 148 -8.77 -8.09 -25.70
CA GLY A 148 -9.81 -7.34 -26.39
C GLY A 148 -10.44 -8.23 -27.43
N GLY A 149 -11.74 -8.47 -27.29
CA GLY A 149 -12.57 -9.14 -28.28
C GLY A 149 -12.84 -8.19 -29.47
#